data_956dd2861a4caa600d2a0a3e8e066fdd
#
_entry.id   956dd2861a4caa600d2a0a3e8e066fdd
#
_cell.length_a   1.000
_cell.length_b   1.000
_cell.length_c   1.000
_cell.angle_alpha   90.00
_cell.angle_beta   90.00
_cell.angle_gamma   90.00
#
_symmetry.space_group_name_H-M   'P 1'
#
loop_
_entity.id
_entity.type
_entity.pdbx_description
1 polymer ?
#
loop_
_entity_poly.entity_id
_entity_poly.type
_entity_poly.pdbx_seq_one_letter_code
_entity_poly.pdbx_strand_id
1 'polypeptide(L)'
;MPSATTPSEIIATALSQQATRIKLAANLKKFPDELFQLAEHLETLDLADNQLNQLPKDFGRFKKLRILFLSNNQFQHIPAVLADCPALEMIAFKNNGITEFGEDVLPIDTRWLILTGNQIKQLPESIGKLHRLQKLALGGNQIRKLPDSMRHCKNLELARLSANQLQTLPDCLLELPKLAWLAFAGNTMPRSVVSSTVPNTNMSDIQLKEKIGEGASGIIYAAHWRDQAQVAVKLFKGAITSDGYPQDELDCCLQVGEHPHLIQVLAQVDDEDQLGMVMELIPSTYCNLGLPPSLASCCLLYTSDGADE
;
A
#
# COMPACT_ATOMS: atom_id res chain seq x y z
N MET A 1 -16.88 -19.11 25.69
CA MET A 1 -16.04 -18.53 24.63
C MET A 1 -15.59 -19.69 23.75
N PRO A 2 -15.72 -19.66 22.42
CA PRO A 2 -15.15 -20.72 21.60
C PRO A 2 -13.64 -20.72 21.83
N SER A 3 -13.07 -21.91 22.07
CA SER A 3 -11.64 -22.12 22.24
C SER A 3 -10.92 -21.62 20.96
N ALA A 4 -9.94 -20.74 21.11
CA ALA A 4 -9.15 -20.30 19.97
C ALA A 4 -8.49 -21.53 19.33
N THR A 5 -8.76 -21.75 18.04
CA THR A 5 -8.18 -22.87 17.27
C THR A 5 -6.66 -22.72 17.28
N THR A 6 -5.94 -23.74 17.70
CA THR A 6 -4.48 -23.73 17.76
C THR A 6 -3.85 -23.81 16.35
N PRO A 7 -2.62 -23.30 16.15
CA PRO A 7 -1.92 -23.44 14.87
C PRO A 7 -1.86 -24.89 14.37
N SER A 8 -1.63 -25.84 15.28
CA SER A 8 -1.57 -27.27 14.95
C SER A 8 -2.92 -27.80 14.44
N GLU A 9 -4.04 -27.37 15.01
CA GLU A 9 -5.38 -27.74 14.54
C GLU A 9 -5.69 -27.14 13.16
N ILE A 10 -5.29 -25.90 12.92
CA ILE A 10 -5.44 -25.24 11.60
C ILE A 10 -4.64 -26.02 10.55
N ILE A 11 -3.38 -26.37 10.86
CA ILE A 11 -2.51 -27.13 9.95
C ILE A 11 -3.09 -28.53 9.72
N ALA A 12 -3.52 -29.23 10.76
CA ALA A 12 -4.13 -30.55 10.64
C ALA A 12 -5.38 -30.55 9.76
N THR A 13 -6.23 -29.52 9.91
CA THR A 13 -7.41 -29.33 9.06
C THR A 13 -7.00 -29.06 7.61
N ALA A 14 -6.02 -28.20 7.39
CA ALA A 14 -5.51 -27.89 6.05
C ALA A 14 -4.92 -29.13 5.36
N LEU A 15 -4.20 -29.98 6.11
CA LEU A 15 -3.66 -31.25 5.63
C LEU A 15 -4.77 -32.20 5.20
N SER A 16 -5.80 -32.39 6.03
CA SER A 16 -6.91 -33.31 5.72
C SER A 16 -7.69 -32.87 4.46
N GLN A 17 -7.70 -31.58 4.15
CA GLN A 17 -8.39 -30.98 3.02
C GLN A 17 -7.49 -30.79 1.78
N GLN A 18 -6.20 -31.14 1.86
CA GLN A 18 -5.20 -30.81 0.84
C GLN A 18 -5.25 -29.33 0.42
N ALA A 19 -5.33 -28.45 1.43
CA ALA A 19 -5.57 -27.02 1.20
C ALA A 19 -4.45 -26.39 0.38
N THR A 20 -4.82 -25.58 -0.61
CA THR A 20 -3.90 -24.75 -1.41
C THR A 20 -3.61 -23.38 -0.77
N ARG A 21 -4.38 -23.01 0.28
CA ARG A 21 -4.24 -21.75 0.99
C ARG A 21 -4.30 -21.98 2.49
N ILE A 22 -3.41 -21.34 3.24
CA ILE A 22 -3.43 -21.36 4.70
C ILE A 22 -3.07 -19.99 5.26
N LYS A 23 -3.73 -19.60 6.36
CA LYS A 23 -3.41 -18.41 7.15
C LYS A 23 -3.18 -18.81 8.60
N LEU A 24 -2.06 -18.36 9.17
CA LEU A 24 -1.68 -18.60 10.57
C LEU A 24 -1.23 -17.28 11.20
N ALA A 25 -2.08 -16.71 12.07
CA ALA A 25 -1.78 -15.53 12.89
C ALA A 25 -1.92 -15.94 14.38
N ALA A 26 -0.81 -16.39 14.98
CA ALA A 26 -0.81 -17.03 16.30
C ALA A 26 0.44 -16.72 17.13
N ASN A 27 1.01 -15.51 16.96
CA ASN A 27 2.23 -15.07 17.61
C ASN A 27 3.43 -16.03 17.41
N LEU A 28 3.53 -16.64 16.22
CA LEU A 28 4.57 -17.60 15.90
C LEU A 28 5.95 -16.94 15.94
N LYS A 29 6.87 -17.50 16.72
CA LYS A 29 8.28 -17.07 16.80
C LYS A 29 9.18 -17.85 15.84
N LYS A 30 8.71 -19.02 15.40
CA LYS A 30 9.41 -19.90 14.45
C LYS A 30 8.41 -20.41 13.42
N PHE A 31 8.92 -20.68 12.23
CA PHE A 31 8.15 -21.32 11.17
C PHE A 31 7.70 -22.71 11.62
N PRO A 32 6.41 -23.07 11.49
CA PRO A 32 5.94 -24.43 11.85
C PRO A 32 6.38 -25.44 10.78
N ASP A 33 7.23 -26.39 11.17
CA ASP A 33 7.78 -27.39 10.24
C ASP A 33 6.71 -28.31 9.65
N GLU A 34 5.57 -28.46 10.33
CA GLU A 34 4.42 -29.23 9.87
C GLU A 34 3.87 -28.70 8.53
N LEU A 35 4.05 -27.39 8.22
CA LEU A 35 3.64 -26.80 6.95
C LEU A 35 4.33 -27.45 5.74
N PHE A 36 5.49 -28.05 5.92
CA PHE A 36 6.17 -28.76 4.84
C PHE A 36 5.39 -29.96 4.30
N GLN A 37 4.45 -30.49 5.07
CA GLN A 37 3.55 -31.55 4.59
C GLN A 37 2.56 -31.02 3.51
N LEU A 38 2.37 -29.69 3.41
CA LEU A 38 1.57 -29.04 2.39
C LEU A 38 2.40 -28.53 1.19
N ALA A 39 3.72 -28.72 1.19
CA ALA A 39 4.62 -28.06 0.22
C ALA A 39 4.28 -28.38 -1.23
N GLU A 40 3.75 -29.57 -1.53
CA GLU A 40 3.38 -29.99 -2.88
C GLU A 40 2.07 -29.37 -3.40
N HIS A 41 1.26 -28.76 -2.52
CA HIS A 41 -0.07 -28.28 -2.87
C HIS A 41 -0.27 -26.80 -2.58
N LEU A 42 0.51 -26.22 -1.65
CA LEU A 42 0.29 -24.88 -1.16
C LEU A 42 0.63 -23.81 -2.22
N GLU A 43 -0.34 -22.97 -2.55
CA GLU A 43 -0.22 -21.85 -3.46
C GLU A 43 -0.22 -20.49 -2.74
N THR A 44 -0.89 -20.40 -1.58
CA THR A 44 -0.94 -19.19 -0.76
C THR A 44 -0.61 -19.50 0.69
N LEU A 45 0.40 -18.82 1.23
CA LEU A 45 0.81 -18.90 2.63
C LEU A 45 0.75 -17.52 3.27
N ASP A 46 -0.17 -17.34 4.21
CA ASP A 46 -0.31 -16.12 5.00
C ASP A 46 0.19 -16.38 6.44
N LEU A 47 1.36 -15.81 6.74
CA LEU A 47 2.01 -15.79 8.04
C LEU A 47 2.12 -14.36 8.58
N ALA A 48 1.27 -13.44 8.13
CA ALA A 48 1.23 -12.09 8.67
C ALA A 48 0.84 -12.08 10.16
N ASP A 49 1.14 -10.99 10.85
CA ASP A 49 0.81 -10.76 12.26
C ASP A 49 1.41 -11.83 13.21
N ASN A 50 2.70 -12.13 13.02
CA ASN A 50 3.48 -13.06 13.84
C ASN A 50 4.77 -12.40 14.38
N GLN A 51 5.68 -13.20 14.90
CA GLN A 51 6.98 -12.77 15.44
C GLN A 51 8.15 -13.49 14.72
N LEU A 52 7.94 -13.83 13.44
CA LEU A 52 8.95 -14.52 12.65
C LEU A 52 10.08 -13.56 12.27
N ASN A 53 11.33 -14.04 12.32
CA ASN A 53 12.51 -13.30 11.90
C ASN A 53 13.35 -14.01 10.83
N GLN A 54 13.00 -15.27 10.52
CA GLN A 54 13.66 -16.07 9.50
C GLN A 54 12.71 -17.11 8.91
N LEU A 55 13.04 -17.60 7.71
CA LEU A 55 12.45 -18.77 7.09
C LEU A 55 13.44 -19.95 7.18
N PRO A 56 12.95 -21.20 7.19
CA PRO A 56 13.83 -22.38 7.21
C PRO A 56 14.62 -22.51 5.90
N LYS A 57 15.80 -23.13 5.97
CA LYS A 57 16.71 -23.25 4.81
C LYS A 57 16.10 -24.02 3.63
N ASP A 58 15.21 -24.94 3.91
CA ASP A 58 14.52 -25.79 2.93
C ASP A 58 13.15 -25.21 2.50
N PHE A 59 12.92 -23.89 2.74
CA PHE A 59 11.68 -23.20 2.31
C PHE A 59 11.42 -23.32 0.80
N GLY A 60 12.46 -23.47 -0.01
CA GLY A 60 12.38 -23.75 -1.44
C GLY A 60 11.64 -25.05 -1.83
N ARG A 61 11.22 -25.87 -0.85
CA ARG A 61 10.32 -27.03 -1.09
C ARG A 61 8.92 -26.63 -1.54
N PHE A 62 8.49 -25.40 -1.25
CA PHE A 62 7.20 -24.88 -1.67
C PHE A 62 7.18 -24.49 -3.16
N LYS A 63 7.29 -25.48 -4.04
CA LYS A 63 7.44 -25.27 -5.50
C LYS A 63 6.21 -24.67 -6.18
N LYS A 64 5.02 -24.81 -5.58
CA LYS A 64 3.76 -24.25 -6.11
C LYS A 64 3.33 -22.95 -5.42
N LEU A 65 4.09 -22.48 -4.42
CA LEU A 65 3.75 -21.27 -3.67
C LEU A 65 3.84 -20.05 -4.58
N ARG A 66 2.72 -19.36 -4.75
CA ARG A 66 2.58 -18.18 -5.59
C ARG A 66 2.48 -16.89 -4.79
N ILE A 67 1.88 -16.96 -3.59
CA ILE A 67 1.60 -15.80 -2.75
C ILE A 67 2.12 -16.06 -1.33
N LEU A 68 2.96 -15.14 -0.83
CA LEU A 68 3.53 -15.20 0.51
C LEU A 68 3.32 -13.87 1.26
N PHE A 69 2.58 -13.92 2.36
CA PHE A 69 2.41 -12.80 3.26
C PHE A 69 3.22 -13.02 4.54
N LEU A 70 4.14 -12.09 4.83
CA LEU A 70 4.98 -12.03 6.02
C LEU A 70 4.92 -10.64 6.69
N SER A 71 3.85 -9.89 6.43
CA SER A 71 3.65 -8.55 6.99
C SER A 71 3.53 -8.59 8.51
N ASN A 72 3.92 -7.51 9.20
CA ASN A 72 3.87 -7.39 10.66
C ASN A 72 4.60 -8.55 11.37
N ASN A 73 5.87 -8.75 11.02
CA ASN A 73 6.79 -9.72 11.60
C ASN A 73 8.09 -9.01 12.03
N GLN A 74 9.19 -9.74 12.25
CA GLN A 74 10.45 -9.22 12.78
C GLN A 74 11.65 -9.49 11.85
N PHE A 75 11.42 -9.58 10.53
CA PHE A 75 12.50 -9.79 9.57
C PHE A 75 13.39 -8.54 9.47
N GLN A 76 14.71 -8.72 9.48
CA GLN A 76 15.71 -7.67 9.30
C GLN A 76 16.33 -7.68 7.90
N HIS A 77 16.14 -8.75 7.14
CA HIS A 77 16.57 -8.90 5.76
C HIS A 77 15.54 -9.75 4.98
N ILE A 78 15.56 -9.64 3.67
CA ILE A 78 14.77 -10.50 2.79
C ILE A 78 15.47 -11.87 2.74
N PRO A 79 14.79 -12.99 3.12
CA PRO A 79 15.42 -14.31 3.15
C PRO A 79 15.83 -14.78 1.75
N ALA A 80 17.10 -15.13 1.55
CA ALA A 80 17.61 -15.59 0.26
C ALA A 80 16.95 -16.87 -0.25
N VAL A 81 16.40 -17.69 0.65
CA VAL A 81 15.67 -18.93 0.30
C VAL A 81 14.41 -18.70 -0.52
N LEU A 82 13.94 -17.44 -0.64
CA LEU A 82 12.80 -17.11 -1.51
C LEU A 82 13.15 -17.28 -3.00
N ALA A 83 14.39 -17.06 -3.38
CA ALA A 83 14.87 -17.31 -4.76
C ALA A 83 14.66 -18.77 -5.21
N ASP A 84 14.59 -19.71 -4.25
CA ASP A 84 14.38 -21.14 -4.51
C ASP A 84 12.90 -21.52 -4.72
N CYS A 85 11.97 -20.56 -4.63
CA CYS A 85 10.53 -20.73 -4.83
C CYS A 85 10.10 -20.25 -6.24
N PRO A 86 10.21 -21.08 -7.28
CA PRO A 86 10.12 -20.62 -8.68
C PRO A 86 8.75 -20.11 -9.09
N ALA A 87 7.66 -20.52 -8.41
CA ALA A 87 6.31 -20.07 -8.71
C ALA A 87 5.90 -18.81 -7.97
N LEU A 88 6.75 -18.27 -7.06
CA LEU A 88 6.39 -17.18 -6.17
C LEU A 88 6.32 -15.84 -6.94
N GLU A 89 5.12 -15.29 -7.04
CA GLU A 89 4.81 -14.08 -7.80
C GLU A 89 4.51 -12.87 -6.90
N MET A 90 3.92 -13.10 -5.71
CA MET A 90 3.56 -12.04 -4.77
C MET A 90 4.20 -12.24 -3.42
N ILE A 91 4.94 -11.20 -2.96
CA ILE A 91 5.72 -11.24 -1.73
C ILE A 91 5.43 -9.97 -0.92
N ALA A 92 5.01 -10.13 0.33
CA ALA A 92 4.70 -9.02 1.21
C ALA A 92 5.41 -9.11 2.56
N PHE A 93 6.23 -8.10 2.87
CA PHE A 93 6.92 -7.89 4.15
C PHE A 93 6.59 -6.52 4.76
N LYS A 94 5.35 -6.04 4.60
CA LYS A 94 4.96 -4.75 5.18
C LYS A 94 5.20 -4.74 6.69
N ASN A 95 5.68 -3.60 7.25
CA ASN A 95 5.91 -3.40 8.67
C ASN A 95 6.79 -4.50 9.29
N ASN A 96 8.00 -4.63 8.80
CA ASN A 96 9.07 -5.42 9.41
C ASN A 96 10.22 -4.47 9.81
N GLY A 97 11.36 -5.01 10.16
CA GLY A 97 12.57 -4.25 10.46
C GLY A 97 13.64 -4.38 9.37
N ILE A 98 13.25 -4.57 8.10
CA ILE A 98 14.20 -4.87 7.03
C ILE A 98 15.09 -3.65 6.77
N THR A 99 16.40 -3.85 6.96
CA THR A 99 17.46 -2.89 6.66
C THR A 99 18.24 -3.28 5.42
N GLU A 100 18.31 -4.59 5.13
CA GLU A 100 19.13 -5.17 4.06
C GLU A 100 18.27 -5.86 3.02
N PHE A 101 18.50 -5.48 1.75
CA PHE A 101 17.93 -6.11 0.58
C PHE A 101 19.08 -6.59 -0.30
N GLY A 102 19.41 -7.88 -0.19
CA GLY A 102 20.52 -8.50 -0.90
C GLY A 102 20.27 -8.69 -2.40
N GLU A 103 21.35 -8.95 -3.13
CA GLU A 103 21.28 -9.28 -4.56
C GLU A 103 20.68 -10.68 -4.77
N ASP A 104 19.88 -10.83 -5.83
CA ASP A 104 19.33 -12.11 -6.31
C ASP A 104 18.55 -12.93 -5.27
N VAL A 105 17.96 -12.28 -4.25
CA VAL A 105 17.20 -12.95 -3.18
C VAL A 105 15.72 -13.17 -3.52
N LEU A 106 15.25 -12.66 -4.65
CA LEU A 106 13.86 -12.80 -5.10
C LEU A 106 13.77 -13.68 -6.33
N PRO A 107 12.67 -14.46 -6.46
CA PRO A 107 12.39 -15.19 -7.70
C PRO A 107 12.25 -14.23 -8.88
N ILE A 108 12.77 -14.63 -10.03
CA ILE A 108 12.80 -13.80 -11.25
C ILE A 108 11.38 -13.47 -11.76
N ASP A 109 10.40 -14.32 -11.45
CA ASP A 109 9.01 -14.16 -11.84
C ASP A 109 8.17 -13.33 -10.87
N THR A 110 8.81 -12.67 -9.88
CA THR A 110 8.13 -11.77 -8.93
C THR A 110 7.37 -10.69 -9.68
N ARG A 111 6.06 -10.57 -9.39
CA ARG A 111 5.15 -9.57 -9.98
C ARG A 111 4.79 -8.46 -9.00
N TRP A 112 4.55 -8.81 -7.73
CA TRP A 112 4.16 -7.87 -6.69
C TRP A 112 5.13 -7.97 -5.52
N LEU A 113 5.77 -6.85 -5.19
CA LEU A 113 6.71 -6.74 -4.07
C LEU A 113 6.26 -5.63 -3.13
N ILE A 114 5.87 -6.01 -1.91
CA ILE A 114 5.35 -5.11 -0.89
C ILE A 114 6.32 -5.07 0.29
N LEU A 115 7.04 -3.97 0.44
CA LEU A 115 8.06 -3.71 1.47
C LEU A 115 7.78 -2.42 2.25
N THR A 116 6.54 -1.94 2.25
CA THR A 116 6.11 -0.72 2.94
C THR A 116 6.42 -0.79 4.44
N GLY A 117 6.87 0.31 5.05
CA GLY A 117 7.07 0.41 6.50
C GLY A 117 8.28 -0.39 7.00
N ASN A 118 9.41 -0.32 6.28
CA ASN A 118 10.68 -0.92 6.67
C ASN A 118 11.78 0.15 6.84
N GLN A 119 13.04 -0.25 6.87
CA GLN A 119 14.20 0.63 7.07
C GLN A 119 15.20 0.50 5.91
N ILE A 120 14.73 0.15 4.71
CA ILE A 120 15.56 -0.10 3.53
C ILE A 120 16.16 1.23 3.06
N LYS A 121 17.49 1.26 2.87
CA LYS A 121 18.22 2.45 2.42
C LYS A 121 18.52 2.45 0.93
N GLN A 122 18.64 1.27 0.35
CA GLN A 122 18.92 1.07 -1.08
C GLN A 122 18.34 -0.25 -1.58
N LEU A 123 18.00 -0.30 -2.86
CA LEU A 123 17.62 -1.52 -3.55
C LEU A 123 18.82 -2.12 -4.26
N PRO A 124 18.89 -3.46 -4.40
CA PRO A 124 19.95 -4.12 -5.18
C PRO A 124 19.80 -3.86 -6.68
N GLU A 125 20.88 -3.93 -7.43
CA GLU A 125 20.85 -3.83 -8.89
C GLU A 125 20.09 -5.02 -9.52
N SER A 126 20.02 -6.16 -8.85
CA SER A 126 19.23 -7.32 -9.32
C SER A 126 17.73 -7.06 -9.40
N ILE A 127 17.21 -5.97 -8.81
CA ILE A 127 15.79 -5.57 -8.98
C ILE A 127 15.42 -5.42 -10.46
N GLY A 128 16.38 -4.96 -11.30
CA GLY A 128 16.19 -4.81 -12.73
C GLY A 128 16.03 -6.12 -13.50
N LYS A 129 16.34 -7.27 -12.87
CA LYS A 129 16.10 -8.61 -13.44
C LYS A 129 14.65 -9.05 -13.34
N LEU A 130 13.83 -8.39 -12.51
CA LEU A 130 12.43 -8.73 -12.28
C LEU A 130 11.56 -8.21 -13.44
N HIS A 131 11.71 -8.81 -14.62
CA HIS A 131 11.03 -8.34 -15.84
C HIS A 131 9.51 -8.44 -15.79
N ARG A 132 8.94 -9.23 -14.84
CA ARG A 132 7.50 -9.36 -14.62
C ARG A 132 6.96 -8.45 -13.51
N LEU A 133 7.83 -7.64 -12.88
CA LEU A 133 7.42 -6.76 -11.78
C LEU A 133 6.38 -5.74 -12.27
N GLN A 134 5.20 -5.76 -11.65
CA GLN A 134 4.06 -4.90 -11.93
C GLN A 134 3.79 -3.91 -10.80
N LYS A 135 3.91 -4.37 -9.54
CA LYS A 135 3.64 -3.54 -8.38
C LYS A 135 4.81 -3.54 -7.41
N LEU A 136 5.31 -2.36 -7.08
CA LEU A 136 6.41 -2.13 -6.15
C LEU A 136 5.97 -1.14 -5.07
N ALA A 137 5.79 -1.60 -3.84
CA ALA A 137 5.40 -0.77 -2.72
C ALA A 137 6.53 -0.66 -1.70
N LEU A 138 7.16 0.51 -1.63
CA LEU A 138 8.33 0.85 -0.82
C LEU A 138 8.06 2.05 0.12
N GLY A 139 6.82 2.49 0.25
CA GLY A 139 6.48 3.63 1.10
C GLY A 139 6.95 3.46 2.55
N GLY A 140 7.39 4.55 3.21
CA GLY A 140 7.84 4.51 4.60
C GLY A 140 9.16 3.74 4.80
N ASN A 141 10.13 3.94 3.92
CA ASN A 141 11.50 3.44 4.03
C ASN A 141 12.52 4.60 4.15
N GLN A 142 13.79 4.35 3.93
CA GLN A 142 14.89 5.32 4.02
C GLN A 142 15.66 5.44 2.70
N ILE A 143 15.00 5.17 1.57
CA ILE A 143 15.63 5.08 0.25
C ILE A 143 16.00 6.48 -0.24
N ARG A 144 17.27 6.65 -0.62
CA ARG A 144 17.81 7.93 -1.12
C ARG A 144 17.94 7.97 -2.62
N LYS A 145 18.13 6.83 -3.26
CA LYS A 145 18.28 6.68 -4.70
C LYS A 145 17.77 5.31 -5.13
N LEU A 146 17.14 5.22 -6.29
CA LEU A 146 16.84 3.94 -6.93
C LEU A 146 17.99 3.53 -7.87
N PRO A 147 18.23 2.22 -8.03
CA PRO A 147 19.26 1.73 -8.97
C PRO A 147 18.83 1.99 -10.41
N ASP A 148 19.79 2.30 -11.27
CA ASP A 148 19.52 2.57 -12.69
C ASP A 148 18.98 1.34 -13.43
N SER A 149 19.24 0.14 -12.92
CA SER A 149 18.70 -1.13 -13.43
C SER A 149 17.17 -1.19 -13.43
N MET A 150 16.49 -0.38 -12.61
CA MET A 150 15.02 -0.34 -12.59
C MET A 150 14.42 0.04 -13.96
N ARG A 151 15.14 0.71 -14.83
CA ARG A 151 14.71 0.95 -16.22
C ARG A 151 14.37 -0.33 -17.01
N HIS A 152 14.83 -1.48 -16.54
CA HIS A 152 14.55 -2.79 -17.14
C HIS A 152 13.23 -3.40 -16.65
N CYS A 153 12.61 -2.87 -15.59
CA CYS A 153 11.30 -3.31 -15.09
C CYS A 153 10.16 -2.78 -15.98
N LYS A 154 10.17 -3.11 -17.27
CA LYS A 154 9.26 -2.54 -18.29
C LYS A 154 7.79 -2.85 -18.08
N ASN A 155 7.45 -3.79 -17.18
CA ASN A 155 6.08 -4.14 -16.82
C ASN A 155 5.61 -3.47 -15.53
N LEU A 156 6.42 -2.57 -14.92
CA LEU A 156 6.03 -1.86 -13.70
C LEU A 156 4.90 -0.89 -14.01
N GLU A 157 3.76 -1.08 -13.34
CA GLU A 157 2.52 -0.32 -13.49
C GLU A 157 2.28 0.60 -12.30
N LEU A 158 2.70 0.15 -11.09
CA LEU A 158 2.53 0.88 -9.85
C LEU A 158 3.83 0.93 -9.04
N ALA A 159 4.27 2.14 -8.68
CA ALA A 159 5.38 2.38 -7.76
C ALA A 159 4.96 3.31 -6.62
N ARG A 160 4.99 2.81 -5.37
CA ARG A 160 4.77 3.59 -4.15
C ARG A 160 6.09 3.83 -3.44
N LEU A 161 6.58 5.06 -3.53
CA LEU A 161 7.86 5.52 -2.98
C LEU A 161 7.68 6.61 -1.92
N SER A 162 6.46 6.84 -1.47
CA SER A 162 6.13 7.89 -0.51
C SER A 162 6.87 7.72 0.81
N ALA A 163 7.12 8.82 1.52
CA ALA A 163 7.80 8.82 2.83
C ALA A 163 9.14 8.07 2.80
N ASN A 164 10.00 8.43 1.85
CA ASN A 164 11.39 8.01 1.73
C ASN A 164 12.33 9.23 1.83
N GLN A 165 13.57 9.10 1.39
CA GLN A 165 14.59 10.16 1.42
C GLN A 165 15.09 10.52 0.02
N LEU A 166 14.26 10.35 -1.02
CA LEU A 166 14.59 10.73 -2.39
C LEU A 166 14.73 12.25 -2.49
N GLN A 167 15.81 12.72 -3.11
CA GLN A 167 16.07 14.15 -3.34
C GLN A 167 15.56 14.61 -4.71
N THR A 168 15.44 13.70 -5.67
CA THR A 168 14.91 13.94 -7.01
C THR A 168 14.05 12.76 -7.43
N LEU A 169 13.13 12.99 -8.37
CA LEU A 169 12.39 11.90 -9.00
C LEU A 169 13.35 11.14 -9.94
N PRO A 170 13.50 9.81 -9.77
CA PRO A 170 14.44 9.04 -10.58
C PRO A 170 14.02 8.94 -12.05
N ASP A 171 14.89 9.34 -12.97
CA ASP A 171 14.64 9.30 -14.43
C ASP A 171 14.29 7.89 -14.92
N CYS A 172 14.91 6.85 -14.32
CA CYS A 172 14.63 5.46 -14.67
C CYS A 172 13.18 5.04 -14.52
N LEU A 173 12.38 5.74 -13.68
CA LEU A 173 10.94 5.51 -13.55
C LEU A 173 10.14 6.23 -14.62
N LEU A 174 10.55 7.46 -14.99
CA LEU A 174 9.85 8.26 -15.99
C LEU A 174 9.90 7.65 -17.39
N GLU A 175 10.90 6.80 -17.65
CA GLU A 175 11.08 6.09 -18.91
C GLU A 175 10.29 4.75 -18.99
N LEU A 176 9.57 4.37 -17.92
CA LEU A 176 8.84 3.10 -17.88
C LEU A 176 7.52 3.18 -18.64
N PRO A 177 7.31 2.35 -19.68
CA PRO A 177 6.21 2.51 -20.63
C PRO A 177 4.83 2.19 -20.04
N LYS A 178 4.75 1.46 -18.92
CA LYS A 178 3.51 1.02 -18.32
C LYS A 178 3.25 1.67 -16.94
N LEU A 179 4.14 2.52 -16.44
CA LEU A 179 3.99 3.13 -15.13
C LEU A 179 2.83 4.13 -15.15
N ALA A 180 1.70 3.72 -14.57
CA ALA A 180 0.46 4.50 -14.52
C ALA A 180 0.20 5.11 -13.14
N TRP A 181 0.76 4.52 -12.07
CA TRP A 181 0.61 5.00 -10.70
C TRP A 181 1.99 5.21 -10.05
N LEU A 182 2.30 6.45 -9.72
CA LEU A 182 3.53 6.83 -9.02
C LEU A 182 3.20 7.70 -7.81
N ALA A 183 3.38 7.15 -6.60
CA ALA A 183 3.26 7.88 -5.35
C ALA A 183 4.66 8.16 -4.77
N PHE A 184 5.01 9.42 -4.56
CA PHE A 184 6.33 9.84 -4.07
C PHE A 184 6.29 10.99 -3.07
N ALA A 185 5.13 11.37 -2.58
CA ALA A 185 4.96 12.41 -1.57
C ALA A 185 5.73 12.08 -0.26
N GLY A 186 6.10 13.09 0.53
CA GLY A 186 6.83 12.89 1.78
C GLY A 186 8.31 12.48 1.63
N ASN A 187 8.90 12.71 0.46
CA ASN A 187 10.35 12.61 0.25
C ASN A 187 11.06 13.92 0.57
N THR A 188 12.41 13.93 0.52
CA THR A 188 13.23 15.11 0.80
C THR A 188 13.42 16.04 -0.42
N MET A 189 12.57 15.91 -1.42
CA MET A 189 12.57 16.79 -2.58
C MET A 189 12.25 18.24 -2.19
N PRO A 190 12.82 19.23 -2.87
CA PRO A 190 12.43 20.63 -2.66
C PRO A 190 10.93 20.79 -2.86
N ARG A 191 10.25 21.34 -1.86
CA ARG A 191 8.84 21.68 -1.96
C ARG A 191 8.69 23.12 -2.44
N SER A 192 7.81 23.35 -3.38
CA SER A 192 7.33 24.71 -3.66
C SER A 192 6.53 25.16 -2.44
N VAL A 193 6.86 26.32 -1.90
CA VAL A 193 6.04 26.93 -0.85
C VAL A 193 4.70 27.28 -1.47
N VAL A 194 3.65 26.60 -1.04
CA VAL A 194 2.29 26.89 -1.48
C VAL A 194 1.78 28.10 -0.70
N SER A 195 1.60 29.22 -1.39
CA SER A 195 0.81 30.31 -0.83
C SER A 195 -0.66 29.97 -1.08
N SER A 196 -1.30 29.32 -0.14
CA SER A 196 -2.73 29.04 -0.21
C SER A 196 -3.52 30.32 0.11
N THR A 197 -4.51 30.62 -0.73
CA THR A 197 -5.51 31.68 -0.47
C THR A 197 -6.70 31.14 0.35
N VAL A 198 -6.70 29.84 0.62
CA VAL A 198 -7.77 29.16 1.36
C VAL A 198 -7.65 29.47 2.86
N PRO A 199 -8.73 29.90 3.53
CA PRO A 199 -8.69 30.25 4.95
C PRO A 199 -8.49 29.04 5.84
N ASN A 200 -7.88 29.25 7.01
CA ASN A 200 -7.89 28.28 8.09
C ASN A 200 -9.24 28.32 8.85
N THR A 201 -9.65 27.19 9.36
CA THR A 201 -10.81 27.02 10.22
C THR A 201 -10.52 26.03 11.35
N ASN A 202 -11.23 26.17 12.48
CA ASN A 202 -11.11 25.26 13.62
C ASN A 202 -12.26 24.25 13.63
N MET A 203 -12.09 23.15 14.32
CA MET A 203 -13.17 22.15 14.50
C MET A 203 -14.41 22.74 15.19
N SER A 204 -14.25 23.77 16.02
CA SER A 204 -15.36 24.49 16.66
C SER A 204 -16.31 25.20 15.69
N ASP A 205 -15.84 25.55 14.48
CA ASP A 205 -16.63 26.19 13.42
C ASP A 205 -17.39 25.16 12.57
N ILE A 206 -17.22 23.88 12.84
CA ILE A 206 -17.70 22.77 12.01
C ILE A 206 -18.65 21.90 12.81
N GLN A 207 -19.86 21.73 12.32
CA GLN A 207 -20.84 20.77 12.86
C GLN A 207 -20.85 19.54 11.98
N LEU A 208 -20.09 18.51 12.40
CA LEU A 208 -20.09 17.21 11.70
C LEU A 208 -21.47 16.54 11.76
N LYS A 209 -21.86 15.90 10.67
CA LYS A 209 -23.07 15.08 10.54
C LYS A 209 -22.71 13.61 10.26
N GLU A 210 -23.44 12.99 9.34
CA GLU A 210 -23.20 11.59 8.96
C GLU A 210 -21.88 11.41 8.22
N LYS A 211 -21.27 10.25 8.44
CA LYS A 211 -20.11 9.79 7.66
C LYS A 211 -20.59 9.43 6.25
N ILE A 212 -20.00 10.08 5.24
CA ILE A 212 -20.34 9.87 3.83
C ILE A 212 -19.26 9.08 3.07
N GLY A 213 -18.06 8.93 3.67
CA GLY A 213 -16.99 8.16 3.05
C GLY A 213 -15.86 7.85 4.02
N GLU A 214 -15.07 6.84 3.69
CA GLU A 214 -13.86 6.47 4.42
C GLU A 214 -12.85 5.83 3.48
N GLY A 215 -11.61 6.27 3.58
CA GLY A 215 -10.47 5.72 2.83
C GLY A 215 -9.26 5.50 3.72
N ALA A 216 -8.15 5.11 3.11
CA ALA A 216 -6.89 4.89 3.82
C ALA A 216 -6.38 6.15 4.52
N SER A 217 -6.52 7.32 3.88
CA SER A 217 -5.99 8.60 4.35
C SER A 217 -6.93 9.32 5.32
N GLY A 218 -8.24 9.03 5.37
CA GLY A 218 -9.15 9.80 6.19
C GLY A 218 -10.60 9.34 6.17
N ILE A 219 -11.42 10.04 6.95
CA ILE A 219 -12.87 9.87 7.01
C ILE A 219 -13.51 11.16 6.49
N ILE A 220 -14.54 11.02 5.67
CA ILE A 220 -15.28 12.15 5.11
C ILE A 220 -16.67 12.20 5.76
N TYR A 221 -17.02 13.37 6.25
CA TYR A 221 -18.31 13.65 6.85
C TYR A 221 -19.07 14.70 6.04
N ALA A 222 -20.38 14.58 5.93
CA ALA A 222 -21.22 15.73 5.66
C ALA A 222 -21.17 16.66 6.88
N ALA A 223 -21.23 17.97 6.68
CA ALA A 223 -21.13 18.92 7.77
C ALA A 223 -21.84 20.25 7.44
N HIS A 224 -22.08 21.05 8.49
CA HIS A 224 -22.31 22.49 8.37
C HIS A 224 -21.04 23.24 8.77
N TRP A 225 -20.64 24.23 8.02
CA TRP A 225 -19.49 25.06 8.29
C TRP A 225 -19.87 26.54 8.19
N ARG A 226 -19.83 27.26 9.34
CA ARG A 226 -20.25 28.68 9.44
C ARG A 226 -21.66 28.88 8.87
N ASP A 227 -21.81 29.87 8.00
CA ASP A 227 -23.09 30.19 7.33
C ASP A 227 -23.36 29.33 6.09
N GLN A 228 -22.44 28.44 5.72
CA GLN A 228 -22.63 27.54 4.59
C GLN A 228 -23.42 26.31 4.98
N ALA A 229 -24.54 26.08 4.30
CA ALA A 229 -25.53 25.09 4.71
C ALA A 229 -25.03 23.64 4.65
N GLN A 230 -24.23 23.26 3.66
CA GLN A 230 -23.73 21.89 3.47
C GLN A 230 -22.35 21.87 2.83
N VAL A 231 -21.41 21.19 3.49
CA VAL A 231 -20.05 20.97 3.03
C VAL A 231 -19.66 19.51 3.30
N ALA A 232 -18.59 19.05 2.65
CA ALA A 232 -17.89 17.83 3.03
C ALA A 232 -16.66 18.19 3.84
N VAL A 233 -16.38 17.43 4.91
CA VAL A 233 -15.19 17.60 5.73
C VAL A 233 -14.41 16.30 5.74
N LYS A 234 -13.18 16.33 5.23
CA LYS A 234 -12.25 15.22 5.34
C LYS A 234 -11.35 15.43 6.54
N LEU A 235 -11.40 14.50 7.49
CA LEU A 235 -10.50 14.43 8.63
C LEU A 235 -9.48 13.32 8.36
N PHE A 236 -8.19 13.67 8.40
CA PHE A 236 -7.12 12.73 8.11
C PHE A 236 -6.88 11.77 9.26
N LYS A 237 -6.50 10.53 8.95
CA LYS A 237 -6.14 9.48 9.88
C LYS A 237 -4.63 9.32 9.96
N GLY A 238 -4.08 9.35 11.17
CA GLY A 238 -2.68 9.00 11.42
C GLY A 238 -1.66 9.87 10.70
N ALA A 239 -0.39 9.48 10.77
CA ALA A 239 0.73 10.27 10.28
C ALA A 239 1.15 9.94 8.84
N ILE A 240 1.01 8.69 8.39
CA ILE A 240 1.49 8.23 7.06
C ILE A 240 0.50 7.23 6.45
N THR A 241 0.24 7.39 5.14
CA THR A 241 -0.48 6.41 4.31
C THR A 241 0.48 5.77 3.31
N SER A 242 0.02 4.78 2.55
CA SER A 242 0.80 4.18 1.46
C SER A 242 1.16 5.19 0.35
N ASP A 243 0.41 6.28 0.25
CA ASP A 243 0.57 7.30 -0.80
C ASP A 243 1.24 8.59 -0.29
N GLY A 244 1.55 8.70 1.01
CA GLY A 244 2.28 9.81 1.61
C GLY A 244 1.71 10.32 2.94
N TYR A 245 2.14 11.50 3.32
CA TYR A 245 1.62 12.18 4.50
C TYR A 245 0.28 12.86 4.19
N PRO A 246 -0.62 12.96 5.19
CA PRO A 246 -1.86 13.74 5.07
C PRO A 246 -1.64 15.18 4.61
N GLN A 247 -0.56 15.81 5.08
CA GLN A 247 -0.20 17.16 4.69
C GLN A 247 0.12 17.27 3.19
N ASP A 248 0.79 16.27 2.60
CA ASP A 248 1.09 16.27 1.17
C ASP A 248 -0.18 16.21 0.32
N GLU A 249 -1.19 15.45 0.74
CA GLU A 249 -2.49 15.39 0.09
C GLU A 249 -3.22 16.75 0.18
N LEU A 250 -3.23 17.35 1.36
CA LEU A 250 -3.81 18.66 1.58
C LEU A 250 -3.11 19.73 0.71
N ASP A 251 -1.78 19.76 0.73
CA ASP A 251 -0.98 20.71 -0.06
C ASP A 251 -1.27 20.58 -1.56
N CYS A 252 -1.39 19.35 -2.08
CA CYS A 252 -1.77 19.12 -3.48
C CYS A 252 -3.16 19.67 -3.79
N CYS A 253 -4.15 19.43 -2.94
CA CYS A 253 -5.50 19.92 -3.13
C CYS A 253 -5.55 21.46 -3.09
N LEU A 254 -4.77 22.09 -2.21
CA LEU A 254 -4.66 23.55 -2.11
C LEU A 254 -3.97 24.20 -3.32
N GLN A 255 -3.01 23.50 -3.94
CA GLN A 255 -2.29 23.97 -5.13
C GLN A 255 -3.15 24.00 -6.39
N VAL A 256 -4.09 23.09 -6.50
CA VAL A 256 -4.93 22.97 -7.71
C VAL A 256 -5.84 24.21 -7.90
N GLY A 257 -6.26 24.84 -6.79
CA GLY A 257 -7.17 25.99 -6.85
C GLY A 257 -8.56 25.61 -7.39
N GLU A 258 -9.25 26.57 -7.98
CA GLU A 258 -10.57 26.36 -8.58
C GLU A 258 -10.46 25.70 -9.95
N HIS A 259 -11.16 24.56 -10.12
CA HIS A 259 -11.22 23.87 -11.41
C HIS A 259 -12.59 23.16 -11.57
N PRO A 260 -13.27 23.27 -12.73
CA PRO A 260 -14.65 22.82 -12.91
C PRO A 260 -14.84 21.29 -12.79
N HIS A 261 -13.77 20.52 -12.84
CA HIS A 261 -13.80 19.05 -12.77
C HIS A 261 -13.11 18.49 -11.51
N LEU A 262 -12.71 19.33 -10.56
CA LEU A 262 -12.09 18.91 -9.32
C LEU A 262 -12.87 19.50 -8.14
N ILE A 263 -12.96 18.74 -7.06
CA ILE A 263 -13.61 19.16 -5.81
C ILE A 263 -12.84 20.34 -5.24
N GLN A 264 -13.55 21.44 -5.00
CA GLN A 264 -12.95 22.65 -4.45
C GLN A 264 -12.70 22.50 -2.94
N VAL A 265 -11.50 22.85 -2.50
CA VAL A 265 -11.19 23.03 -1.08
C VAL A 265 -11.58 24.43 -0.66
N LEU A 266 -12.42 24.54 0.37
CA LEU A 266 -13.01 25.79 0.88
C LEU A 266 -12.24 26.33 2.09
N ALA A 267 -11.70 25.46 2.92
CA ALA A 267 -10.88 25.80 4.07
C ALA A 267 -9.95 24.64 4.48
N GLN A 268 -8.83 24.99 5.10
CA GLN A 268 -7.97 24.05 5.79
C GLN A 268 -8.41 23.94 7.25
N VAL A 269 -8.58 22.72 7.77
CA VAL A 269 -8.74 22.46 9.20
C VAL A 269 -7.36 22.24 9.79
N ASP A 270 -6.95 23.15 10.67
CA ASP A 270 -5.67 23.11 11.37
C ASP A 270 -5.95 23.33 12.86
N ASP A 271 -6.28 22.24 13.54
CA ASP A 271 -6.52 22.21 14.97
C ASP A 271 -5.41 21.36 15.63
N GLU A 272 -5.05 21.64 16.89
CA GLU A 272 -3.85 21.09 17.55
C GLU A 272 -3.67 19.58 17.39
N ASP A 273 -4.77 18.83 17.31
CA ASP A 273 -4.76 17.36 17.21
C ASP A 273 -5.40 16.82 15.90
N GLN A 274 -5.91 17.70 15.00
CA GLN A 274 -6.68 17.23 13.85
C GLN A 274 -6.37 18.01 12.58
N LEU A 275 -5.74 17.35 11.64
CA LEU A 275 -5.57 17.85 10.27
C LEU A 275 -6.80 17.46 9.43
N GLY A 276 -7.27 18.40 8.61
CA GLY A 276 -8.40 18.15 7.73
C GLY A 276 -8.58 19.21 6.66
N MET A 277 -9.63 19.06 5.87
CA MET A 277 -10.06 20.05 4.88
C MET A 277 -11.58 20.09 4.76
N VAL A 278 -12.09 21.30 4.60
CA VAL A 278 -13.48 21.58 4.23
C VAL A 278 -13.55 21.68 2.71
N MET A 279 -14.46 20.95 2.11
CA MET A 279 -14.62 20.86 0.65
C MET A 279 -16.08 21.09 0.26
N GLU A 280 -16.33 21.42 -0.98
CA GLU A 280 -17.67 21.36 -1.52
C GLU A 280 -18.27 19.96 -1.37
N LEU A 281 -19.56 19.88 -1.03
CA LEU A 281 -20.28 18.63 -0.96
C LEU A 281 -20.82 18.28 -2.35
N ILE A 282 -20.42 17.14 -2.87
CA ILE A 282 -20.92 16.64 -4.16
C ILE A 282 -22.42 16.32 -4.00
N PRO A 283 -23.29 16.90 -4.85
CA PRO A 283 -24.72 16.61 -4.80
C PRO A 283 -25.04 15.13 -5.01
N SER A 284 -26.09 14.66 -4.36
CA SER A 284 -26.57 13.24 -4.49
C SER A 284 -27.00 12.85 -5.90
N THR A 285 -27.12 13.82 -6.82
CA THR A 285 -27.38 13.60 -8.24
C THR A 285 -26.19 13.02 -9.01
N TYR A 286 -24.97 13.13 -8.44
CA TYR A 286 -23.77 12.53 -8.99
C TYR A 286 -23.68 11.05 -8.61
N CYS A 287 -23.23 10.20 -9.55
CA CYS A 287 -22.99 8.79 -9.28
C CYS A 287 -21.49 8.50 -9.15
N ASN A 288 -21.16 7.54 -8.29
CA ASN A 288 -19.80 7.05 -8.16
C ASN A 288 -19.46 6.09 -9.30
N LEU A 289 -18.55 6.48 -10.18
CA LEU A 289 -18.08 5.65 -11.29
C LEU A 289 -17.17 4.49 -10.84
N GLY A 290 -16.61 4.57 -9.63
CA GLY A 290 -15.75 3.51 -9.05
C GLY A 290 -16.52 2.35 -8.42
N LEU A 291 -17.86 2.37 -8.42
CA LEU A 291 -18.65 1.22 -7.99
C LEU A 291 -18.56 0.09 -9.02
N PRO A 292 -18.69 -1.19 -8.58
CA PRO A 292 -18.70 -2.32 -9.50
C PRO A 292 -19.68 -2.07 -10.66
N PRO A 293 -19.30 -2.37 -11.93
CA PRO A 293 -20.15 -2.10 -13.07
C PRO A 293 -21.46 -2.89 -12.95
N SER A 294 -22.57 -2.19 -13.10
CA SER A 294 -23.90 -2.79 -13.31
C SER A 294 -24.20 -2.88 -14.80
N LEU A 295 -25.22 -3.63 -15.19
CA LEU A 295 -25.69 -3.67 -16.59
C LEU A 295 -26.04 -2.27 -17.14
N ALA A 296 -26.44 -1.34 -16.26
CA ALA A 296 -26.74 0.03 -16.63
C ALA A 296 -25.48 0.93 -16.76
N SER A 297 -24.39 0.60 -16.11
CA SER A 297 -23.15 1.40 -16.06
C SER A 297 -21.98 0.79 -16.84
N CYS A 298 -22.09 -0.44 -17.34
CA CYS A 298 -20.98 -1.14 -17.99
C CYS A 298 -20.44 -0.44 -19.23
N CYS A 299 -21.25 0.34 -19.94
CA CYS A 299 -20.83 1.11 -21.10
C CYS A 299 -19.94 2.32 -20.76
N LEU A 300 -19.96 2.80 -19.50
CA LEU A 300 -19.17 3.95 -19.05
C LEU A 300 -17.80 3.56 -18.48
N LEU A 301 -17.60 2.28 -18.14
CA LEU A 301 -16.43 1.80 -17.40
C LEU A 301 -15.41 1.02 -18.25
N TYR A 302 -15.58 0.99 -19.58
CA TYR A 302 -14.72 0.19 -20.48
C TYR A 302 -13.27 0.70 -20.59
N THR A 303 -12.90 1.79 -19.91
CA THR A 303 -11.56 2.40 -19.98
C THR A 303 -10.83 2.49 -18.64
N SER A 304 -11.40 2.04 -17.54
CA SER A 304 -10.70 1.96 -16.27
C SER A 304 -10.52 0.51 -15.87
N ASP A 305 -9.29 0.02 -15.83
CA ASP A 305 -8.93 -1.25 -15.21
C ASP A 305 -9.34 -1.22 -13.73
N GLY A 306 -10.60 -1.55 -13.49
CA GLY A 306 -11.14 -1.78 -12.17
C GLY A 306 -10.78 -3.18 -11.69
N ALA A 307 -9.53 -3.39 -11.37
CA ALA A 307 -9.10 -4.55 -10.63
C ALA A 307 -8.05 -4.08 -9.66
N ASP A 308 -8.47 -3.82 -8.44
CA ASP A 308 -7.59 -4.00 -7.29
C ASP A 308 -8.30 -3.55 -6.00
N GLU A 309 -9.09 -4.45 -5.43
CA GLU A 309 -9.26 -4.56 -3.99
C GLU A 309 -8.58 -5.83 -3.48
#